data_881e3d5d56a66ad6ee1a8940157f487f
#
_entry.id   881e3d5d56a66ad6ee1a8940157f487f
#
_cell.length_a   1.000
_cell.length_b   1.000
_cell.length_c   1.000
_cell.angle_alpha   90.00
_cell.angle_beta   90.00
_cell.angle_gamma   90.00
#
_symmetry.space_group_name_H-M   'P 1'
#
loop_
_entity.id
_entity.type
_entity.pdbx_description
1 polymer ?
#
loop_
_entity_poly.entity_id
_entity_poly.type
_entity_poly.pdbx_seq_one_letter_code
_entity_poly.pdbx_strand_id
1 'polypeptide(L)'
;MIDQPIRPAATVIIARAAAPQYEILMLRRTNAAVFAGGMYVFPGGKIDEADADPELINFISPLGAPQLRQQIALGDAWQACWVAGIRETFEESGILLAYTADGVLANTQAMNLDQARAEIHDGTLTLKALCAREGLTLAVDQIHYFNRWVTPPGRPRRFDTRFFITSAPLNQLHRHDGAETTESLWISPTKALDRNAQDDFGMMTVTIKQLETLNQYQSLTSLLTMASGQTDFPYYAPVLPVAPAAGNP
;
A
#
# COMPACT_ATOMS: atom_id res chain seq x y z
N MET A 1 6.41 26.40 -15.21
CA MET A 1 5.72 25.62 -14.15
C MET A 1 6.79 25.19 -13.18
N ILE A 2 6.63 25.47 -11.88
CA ILE A 2 7.56 24.97 -10.84
C ILE A 2 7.39 23.46 -10.78
N ASP A 3 8.45 22.71 -11.07
CA ASP A 3 8.42 21.24 -10.97
C ASP A 3 8.25 20.86 -9.50
N GLN A 4 7.13 20.20 -9.18
CA GLN A 4 6.85 19.80 -7.80
C GLN A 4 7.80 18.69 -7.38
N PRO A 5 8.33 18.71 -6.14
CA PRO A 5 9.18 17.64 -5.65
C PRO A 5 8.47 16.30 -5.67
N ILE A 6 9.16 15.27 -6.15
CA ILE A 6 8.66 13.91 -6.16
C ILE A 6 8.89 13.30 -4.78
N ARG A 7 7.82 12.87 -4.11
CA ARG A 7 7.88 12.29 -2.77
C ARG A 7 7.89 10.75 -2.86
N PRO A 8 8.83 10.07 -2.21
CA PRO A 8 8.78 8.61 -2.14
C PRO A 8 7.54 8.17 -1.36
N ALA A 9 6.93 7.08 -1.83
CA ALA A 9 5.71 6.53 -1.25
C ALA A 9 5.68 5.00 -1.36
N ALA A 10 4.90 4.36 -0.49
CA ALA A 10 4.63 2.93 -0.49
C ALA A 10 3.13 2.67 -0.39
N THR A 11 2.64 1.70 -1.14
CA THR A 11 1.23 1.30 -1.18
C THR A 11 1.13 -0.22 -1.14
N VAL A 12 0.25 -0.76 -0.31
CA VAL A 12 0.09 -2.21 -0.16
C VAL A 12 -1.28 -2.64 -0.67
N ILE A 13 -1.29 -3.51 -1.66
CA ILE A 13 -2.47 -4.18 -2.17
C ILE A 13 -2.70 -5.42 -1.31
N ILE A 14 -3.69 -5.37 -0.44
CA ILE A 14 -4.02 -6.46 0.47
C ILE A 14 -5.14 -7.28 -0.16
N ALA A 15 -4.89 -8.58 -0.34
CA ALA A 15 -5.84 -9.49 -0.96
C ALA A 15 -6.28 -10.58 0.02
N ARG A 16 -7.53 -11.04 -0.09
CA ARG A 16 -8.06 -12.16 0.67
C ARG A 16 -8.77 -13.17 -0.23
N ALA A 17 -8.82 -14.42 0.19
CA ALA A 17 -9.59 -15.44 -0.50
C ALA A 17 -11.09 -15.11 -0.44
N ALA A 18 -11.76 -15.19 -1.58
CA ALA A 18 -13.21 -15.06 -1.73
C ALA A 18 -13.67 -15.84 -2.95
N ALA A 19 -14.91 -16.35 -2.93
CA ALA A 19 -15.49 -17.00 -4.10
C ALA A 19 -16.17 -15.95 -5.00
N PRO A 20 -16.06 -16.06 -6.33
CA PRO A 20 -15.36 -17.09 -7.10
C PRO A 20 -13.86 -16.87 -7.29
N GLN A 21 -13.30 -15.71 -6.94
CA GLN A 21 -11.90 -15.35 -7.19
C GLN A 21 -11.18 -14.99 -5.88
N TYR A 22 -11.02 -13.70 -5.64
CA TYR A 22 -10.46 -13.09 -4.44
C TYR A 22 -10.93 -11.64 -4.36
N GLU A 23 -10.77 -11.04 -3.21
CA GLU A 23 -11.08 -9.63 -2.98
C GLU A 23 -9.84 -8.89 -2.51
N ILE A 24 -9.83 -7.60 -2.78
CA ILE A 24 -8.81 -6.65 -2.33
C ILE A 24 -9.43 -5.59 -1.43
N LEU A 25 -8.64 -5.10 -0.49
CA LEU A 25 -9.05 -4.01 0.40
C LEU A 25 -8.93 -2.68 -0.34
N MET A 26 -10.02 -1.94 -0.40
CA MET A 26 -10.07 -0.56 -0.92
C MET A 26 -10.56 0.38 0.17
N LEU A 27 -9.96 1.56 0.21
CA LEU A 27 -10.31 2.64 1.14
C LEU A 27 -10.84 3.84 0.33
N ARG A 28 -11.90 4.47 0.78
CA ARG A 28 -12.41 5.70 0.17
C ARG A 28 -11.84 6.91 0.90
N ARG A 29 -11.11 7.75 0.19
CA ARG A 29 -10.57 8.98 0.76
C ARG A 29 -11.68 9.99 1.07
N THR A 30 -11.50 10.77 2.14
CA THR A 30 -12.41 11.89 2.43
C THR A 30 -12.51 12.83 1.24
N ASN A 31 -13.69 13.38 1.00
CA ASN A 31 -13.90 14.36 -0.09
C ASN A 31 -13.04 15.63 0.09
N ALA A 32 -12.66 15.96 1.31
CA ALA A 32 -11.81 17.11 1.64
C ALA A 32 -10.31 16.86 1.33
N ALA A 33 -9.91 15.65 0.98
CA ALA A 33 -8.51 15.34 0.69
C ALA A 33 -8.01 16.14 -0.53
N VAL A 34 -6.86 16.78 -0.38
CA VAL A 34 -6.25 17.62 -1.45
C VAL A 34 -5.86 16.79 -2.68
N PHE A 35 -5.68 15.47 -2.52
CA PHE A 35 -5.33 14.55 -3.59
C PHE A 35 -6.28 13.34 -3.56
N ALA A 36 -6.87 13.00 -4.72
CA ALA A 36 -7.81 11.88 -4.89
C ALA A 36 -9.02 11.91 -3.92
N GLY A 37 -9.52 13.10 -3.56
CA GLY A 37 -10.69 13.22 -2.68
C GLY A 37 -11.90 12.47 -3.22
N GLY A 38 -12.56 11.69 -2.35
CA GLY A 38 -13.72 10.86 -2.68
C GLY A 38 -13.43 9.61 -3.50
N MET A 39 -12.17 9.41 -3.94
CA MET A 39 -11.77 8.23 -4.73
C MET A 39 -11.38 7.05 -3.85
N TYR A 40 -11.53 5.87 -4.42
CA TYR A 40 -11.06 4.63 -3.81
C TYR A 40 -9.59 4.38 -4.15
N VAL A 41 -8.82 4.01 -3.12
CA VAL A 41 -7.39 3.77 -3.17
C VAL A 41 -7.02 2.50 -2.39
N PHE A 42 -5.82 1.97 -2.61
CA PHE A 42 -5.23 0.99 -1.71
C PHE A 42 -4.61 1.71 -0.50
N PRO A 43 -4.45 1.05 0.66
CA PRO A 43 -3.72 1.60 1.79
C PRO A 43 -2.31 2.01 1.40
N GLY A 44 -1.88 3.19 1.84
CA GLY A 44 -0.53 3.67 1.55
C GLY A 44 -0.37 5.17 1.49
N GLY A 45 0.86 5.61 1.72
CA GLY A 45 1.22 7.03 1.72
C GLY A 45 2.70 7.26 1.53
N LYS A 46 3.18 8.39 2.03
CA LYS A 46 4.58 8.79 1.88
C LYS A 46 5.49 7.99 2.81
N ILE A 47 6.74 7.82 2.39
CA ILE A 47 7.79 7.31 3.25
C ILE A 47 8.24 8.44 4.17
N ASP A 48 8.19 8.22 5.47
CA ASP A 48 8.65 9.16 6.48
C ASP A 48 10.10 8.85 6.91
N GLU A 49 10.76 9.83 7.55
CA GLU A 49 12.14 9.66 8.02
C GLU A 49 12.27 8.51 9.04
N ALA A 50 11.26 8.35 9.90
CA ALA A 50 11.22 7.28 10.89
C ALA A 50 11.15 5.86 10.26
N ASP A 51 10.65 5.71 9.03
CA ASP A 51 10.59 4.43 8.32
C ASP A 51 12.00 3.97 7.87
N ALA A 52 12.94 4.91 7.76
CA ALA A 52 14.33 4.68 7.38
C ALA A 52 15.27 4.46 8.58
N ASP A 53 14.78 4.43 9.83
CA ASP A 53 15.59 4.21 11.02
C ASP A 53 16.36 2.88 10.90
N PRO A 54 17.73 2.90 10.92
CA PRO A 54 18.53 1.69 10.76
C PRO A 54 18.25 0.60 11.80
N GLU A 55 17.81 0.98 13.01
CA GLU A 55 17.51 0.02 14.06
C GLU A 55 16.26 -0.82 13.79
N LEU A 56 15.40 -0.39 12.84
CA LEU A 56 14.25 -1.18 12.39
C LEU A 56 14.64 -2.54 11.82
N ILE A 57 15.87 -2.70 11.35
CA ILE A 57 16.37 -4.01 10.88
C ILE A 57 16.23 -5.12 11.95
N ASN A 58 16.28 -4.75 13.24
CA ASN A 58 16.14 -5.70 14.35
C ASN A 58 14.65 -6.13 14.56
N PHE A 59 13.70 -5.47 13.92
CA PHE A 59 12.28 -5.72 14.02
C PHE A 59 11.67 -6.21 12.70
N ILE A 60 12.48 -6.59 11.72
CA ILE A 60 12.04 -7.12 10.44
C ILE A 60 12.23 -8.63 10.42
N SER A 61 11.23 -9.36 9.92
CA SER A 61 11.34 -10.80 9.70
C SER A 61 12.51 -11.15 8.77
N PRO A 62 13.14 -12.33 8.91
CA PRO A 62 14.17 -12.77 7.98
C PRO A 62 13.66 -12.75 6.54
N LEU A 63 14.43 -12.17 5.63
CA LEU A 63 14.07 -12.10 4.22
C LEU A 63 14.16 -13.47 3.56
N GLY A 64 13.08 -13.92 2.93
CA GLY A 64 13.09 -15.10 2.07
C GLY A 64 13.71 -14.82 0.69
N ALA A 65 13.86 -15.86 -0.13
CA ALA A 65 14.41 -15.72 -1.48
C ALA A 65 13.66 -14.71 -2.37
N PRO A 66 12.30 -14.59 -2.31
CA PRO A 66 11.59 -13.51 -3.00
C PRO A 66 12.03 -12.13 -2.55
N GLN A 67 12.06 -11.87 -1.23
CA GLN A 67 12.37 -10.56 -0.68
C GLN A 67 13.83 -10.15 -0.92
N LEU A 68 14.78 -11.09 -0.91
CA LEU A 68 16.17 -10.82 -1.25
C LEU A 68 16.33 -10.30 -2.68
N ARG A 69 15.58 -10.85 -3.65
CA ARG A 69 15.55 -10.32 -5.03
C ARG A 69 14.91 -8.94 -5.09
N GLN A 70 13.82 -8.76 -4.38
CA GLN A 70 13.07 -7.50 -4.33
C GLN A 70 13.86 -6.39 -3.63
N GLN A 71 14.63 -6.72 -2.60
CA GLN A 71 15.56 -5.81 -1.93
C GLN A 71 16.55 -5.19 -2.92
N ILE A 72 17.14 -6.02 -3.80
CA ILE A 72 18.06 -5.55 -4.84
C ILE A 72 17.35 -4.55 -5.78
N ALA A 73 16.13 -4.86 -6.20
CA ALA A 73 15.35 -3.99 -7.10
C ALA A 73 14.89 -2.68 -6.43
N LEU A 74 14.64 -2.70 -5.12
CA LEU A 74 14.28 -1.50 -4.34
C LEU A 74 15.49 -0.61 -4.04
N GLY A 75 16.70 -1.19 -4.06
CA GLY A 75 17.95 -0.47 -3.76
C GLY A 75 18.06 -0.08 -2.29
N ASP A 76 18.83 0.97 -1.99
CA ASP A 76 19.16 1.40 -0.61
C ASP A 76 17.92 1.77 0.23
N ALA A 77 16.83 2.18 -0.41
CA ALA A 77 15.58 2.55 0.27
C ALA A 77 14.67 1.34 0.59
N TRP A 78 15.11 0.10 0.38
CA TRP A 78 14.28 -1.09 0.50
C TRP A 78 13.57 -1.21 1.85
N GLN A 79 14.29 -1.00 2.95
CA GLN A 79 13.75 -1.08 4.31
C GLN A 79 12.63 -0.05 4.51
N ALA A 80 12.91 1.22 4.20
CA ALA A 80 11.94 2.30 4.35
C ALA A 80 10.68 2.06 3.50
N CYS A 81 10.81 1.49 2.31
CA CYS A 81 9.66 1.18 1.46
C CYS A 81 8.73 0.12 2.09
N TRP A 82 9.28 -0.98 2.63
CA TRP A 82 8.48 -2.00 3.29
C TRP A 82 7.88 -1.50 4.61
N VAL A 83 8.68 -0.82 5.42
CA VAL A 83 8.25 -0.28 6.72
C VAL A 83 7.12 0.74 6.52
N ALA A 84 7.27 1.69 5.59
CA ALA A 84 6.20 2.64 5.26
C ALA A 84 4.93 1.93 4.80
N GLY A 85 5.05 0.90 3.95
CA GLY A 85 3.89 0.11 3.52
C GLY A 85 3.14 -0.52 4.69
N ILE A 86 3.87 -1.08 5.67
CA ILE A 86 3.26 -1.66 6.88
C ILE A 86 2.63 -0.58 7.76
N ARG A 87 3.33 0.53 8.00
CA ARG A 87 2.85 1.65 8.82
C ARG A 87 1.57 2.25 8.26
N GLU A 88 1.58 2.64 7.01
CA GLU A 88 0.42 3.24 6.32
C GLU A 88 -0.78 2.26 6.28
N THR A 89 -0.51 0.97 6.06
CA THR A 89 -1.55 -0.06 6.13
C THR A 89 -2.20 -0.10 7.51
N PHE A 90 -1.40 -0.04 8.56
CA PHE A 90 -1.92 -0.04 9.93
C PHE A 90 -2.68 1.24 10.25
N GLU A 91 -2.15 2.41 9.89
CA GLU A 91 -2.79 3.71 10.11
C GLU A 91 -4.15 3.80 9.40
N GLU A 92 -4.21 3.50 8.11
CA GLU A 92 -5.40 3.71 7.30
C GLU A 92 -6.45 2.59 7.44
N SER A 93 -6.02 1.33 7.66
CA SER A 93 -6.94 0.18 7.65
C SER A 93 -7.04 -0.58 8.98
N GLY A 94 -6.16 -0.34 9.94
CA GLY A 94 -6.06 -1.11 11.18
C GLY A 94 -5.45 -2.50 11.02
N ILE A 95 -5.02 -2.87 9.82
CA ILE A 95 -4.33 -4.14 9.56
C ILE A 95 -2.83 -3.96 9.80
N LEU A 96 -2.27 -4.72 10.75
CA LEU A 96 -0.85 -4.72 11.07
C LEU A 96 -0.19 -5.99 10.55
N LEU A 97 0.74 -5.83 9.61
CA LEU A 97 1.53 -6.92 9.04
C LEU A 97 2.78 -7.16 9.91
N ALA A 98 2.57 -7.82 11.04
CA ALA A 98 3.63 -8.14 12.00
C ALA A 98 3.36 -9.48 12.68
N TYR A 99 4.42 -10.11 13.14
CA TYR A 99 4.39 -11.31 13.98
C TYR A 99 4.50 -10.93 15.45
N THR A 100 3.85 -11.67 16.32
CA THR A 100 4.07 -11.69 17.77
C THR A 100 5.29 -12.55 18.11
N ALA A 101 5.74 -12.53 19.37
CA ALA A 101 6.93 -13.26 19.80
C ALA A 101 6.84 -14.79 19.61
N ASP A 102 5.64 -15.35 19.52
CA ASP A 102 5.37 -16.75 19.22
C ASP A 102 5.34 -17.08 17.70
N GLY A 103 5.64 -16.09 16.85
CA GLY A 103 5.75 -16.25 15.40
C GLY A 103 4.44 -16.35 14.64
N VAL A 104 3.30 -15.99 15.27
CA VAL A 104 2.01 -15.87 14.58
C VAL A 104 1.72 -14.44 14.19
N LEU A 105 0.95 -14.23 13.11
CA LEU A 105 0.51 -12.89 12.73
C LEU A 105 -0.31 -12.26 13.84
N ALA A 106 0.04 -11.04 14.22
CA ALA A 106 -0.60 -10.27 15.27
C ALA A 106 -2.13 -10.17 15.04
N ASN A 107 -2.89 -10.18 16.12
CA ASN A 107 -4.31 -9.85 16.09
C ASN A 107 -4.51 -8.49 16.78
N THR A 108 -4.69 -7.46 15.98
CA THR A 108 -4.74 -6.06 16.43
C THR A 108 -5.90 -5.80 17.41
N GLN A 109 -7.03 -6.51 17.26
CA GLN A 109 -8.16 -6.41 18.14
C GLN A 109 -7.89 -7.10 19.49
N ALA A 110 -7.33 -8.32 19.46
CA ALA A 110 -6.99 -9.05 20.70
C ALA A 110 -5.90 -8.34 21.51
N MET A 111 -4.97 -7.65 20.84
CA MET A 111 -3.91 -6.86 21.46
C MET A 111 -4.36 -5.45 21.87
N ASN A 112 -5.56 -5.03 21.49
CA ASN A 112 -6.11 -3.69 21.74
C ASN A 112 -5.19 -2.55 21.26
N LEU A 113 -4.76 -2.60 20.00
CA LEU A 113 -3.82 -1.65 19.41
C LEU A 113 -4.45 -0.37 18.83
N ASP A 114 -5.73 -0.10 19.08
CA ASP A 114 -6.44 1.08 18.57
C ASP A 114 -5.77 2.40 19.00
N GLN A 115 -5.35 2.49 20.27
CA GLN A 115 -4.63 3.67 20.76
C GLN A 115 -3.27 3.81 20.08
N ALA A 116 -2.50 2.72 19.97
CA ALA A 116 -1.21 2.73 19.27
C ALA A 116 -1.34 3.16 17.81
N ARG A 117 -2.42 2.72 17.14
CA ARG A 117 -2.74 3.15 15.77
C ARG A 117 -2.96 4.65 15.69
N ALA A 118 -3.73 5.23 16.62
CA ALA A 118 -3.94 6.68 16.67
C ALA A 118 -2.63 7.44 16.95
N GLU A 119 -1.83 6.96 17.89
CA GLU A 119 -0.53 7.55 18.25
C GLU A 119 0.48 7.52 17.07
N ILE A 120 0.47 6.45 16.24
CA ILE A 120 1.30 6.38 15.03
C ILE A 120 0.78 7.37 14.00
N HIS A 121 -0.52 7.42 13.75
CA HIS A 121 -1.16 8.36 12.82
C HIS A 121 -0.84 9.83 13.19
N ASP A 122 -0.85 10.16 14.48
CA ASP A 122 -0.53 11.49 14.98
C ASP A 122 0.98 11.77 15.09
N GLY A 123 1.83 10.78 14.79
CA GLY A 123 3.29 10.88 14.84
C GLY A 123 3.86 10.92 16.26
N THR A 124 3.07 10.60 17.31
CA THR A 124 3.53 10.57 18.70
C THR A 124 4.14 9.22 19.12
N LEU A 125 3.92 8.17 18.30
CA LEU A 125 4.53 6.85 18.42
C LEU A 125 5.15 6.46 17.08
N THR A 126 6.35 5.91 17.06
CA THR A 126 6.93 5.31 15.85
C THR A 126 6.60 3.82 15.76
N LEU A 127 6.57 3.26 14.54
CA LEU A 127 6.37 1.81 14.36
C LEU A 127 7.47 1.00 15.07
N LYS A 128 8.73 1.49 15.10
CA LYS A 128 9.83 0.92 15.87
C LYS A 128 9.50 0.81 17.37
N ALA A 129 9.01 1.91 17.95
CA ALA A 129 8.65 1.95 19.37
C ALA A 129 7.47 1.01 19.68
N LEU A 130 6.49 0.90 18.77
CA LEU A 130 5.41 -0.09 18.89
C LEU A 130 5.98 -1.51 18.89
N CYS A 131 6.85 -1.84 17.93
CA CYS A 131 7.47 -3.16 17.84
C CYS A 131 8.24 -3.51 19.12
N ALA A 132 9.03 -2.58 19.66
CA ALA A 132 9.78 -2.79 20.89
C ALA A 132 8.85 -2.97 22.10
N ARG A 133 7.77 -2.19 22.20
CA ARG A 133 6.80 -2.24 23.30
C ARG A 133 6.00 -3.53 23.33
N GLU A 134 5.55 -3.98 22.18
CA GLU A 134 4.64 -5.14 22.05
C GLU A 134 5.35 -6.46 21.67
N GLY A 135 6.69 -6.44 21.51
CA GLY A 135 7.46 -7.62 21.09
C GLY A 135 7.13 -8.07 19.66
N LEU A 136 6.91 -7.13 18.76
CA LEU A 136 6.49 -7.41 17.39
C LEU A 136 7.68 -7.48 16.42
N THR A 137 7.53 -8.30 15.39
CA THR A 137 8.43 -8.38 14.23
C THR A 137 7.64 -8.11 12.95
N LEU A 138 8.02 -7.11 12.18
CA LEU A 138 7.36 -6.73 10.93
C LEU A 138 7.45 -7.87 9.91
N ALA A 139 6.32 -8.31 9.37
CA ALA A 139 6.19 -9.46 8.49
C ALA A 139 6.56 -9.12 7.04
N VAL A 140 7.78 -8.63 6.80
CA VAL A 140 8.27 -8.25 5.47
C VAL A 140 8.31 -9.44 4.52
N ASP A 141 8.56 -10.65 5.03
CA ASP A 141 8.54 -11.91 4.29
C ASP A 141 7.16 -12.22 3.65
N GLN A 142 6.08 -11.61 4.14
CA GLN A 142 4.73 -11.74 3.59
C GLN A 142 4.39 -10.71 2.51
N ILE A 143 5.26 -9.72 2.29
CA ILE A 143 4.99 -8.56 1.43
C ILE A 143 5.88 -8.61 0.21
N HIS A 144 5.27 -8.63 -0.98
CA HIS A 144 5.98 -8.78 -2.25
C HIS A 144 5.97 -7.48 -3.04
N TYR A 145 7.14 -6.97 -3.41
CA TYR A 145 7.27 -5.84 -4.31
C TYR A 145 6.70 -6.18 -5.69
N PHE A 146 5.84 -5.30 -6.21
CA PHE A 146 5.09 -5.54 -7.42
C PHE A 146 5.54 -4.66 -8.58
N ASN A 147 5.47 -3.34 -8.42
CA ASN A 147 5.86 -2.37 -9.45
C ASN A 147 6.08 -0.97 -8.86
N ARG A 148 6.51 -0.04 -9.72
CA ARG A 148 6.78 1.35 -9.35
C ARG A 148 6.08 2.31 -10.29
N TRP A 149 5.41 3.32 -9.73
CA TRP A 149 4.72 4.36 -10.48
C TRP A 149 5.16 5.75 -10.03
N VAL A 150 5.53 6.59 -11.01
CA VAL A 150 5.85 8.00 -10.76
C VAL A 150 4.74 8.87 -11.31
N THR A 151 4.20 9.76 -10.48
CA THR A 151 3.20 10.74 -10.91
C THR A 151 3.77 11.63 -12.01
N PRO A 152 3.08 11.83 -13.14
CA PRO A 152 3.57 12.65 -14.24
C PRO A 152 3.81 14.10 -13.84
N PRO A 153 4.70 14.83 -14.54
CA PRO A 153 4.88 16.28 -14.37
C PRO A 153 3.55 17.04 -14.54
N GLY A 154 3.46 18.23 -13.92
CA GLY A 154 2.27 19.10 -14.04
C GLY A 154 1.14 18.77 -13.09
N ARG A 155 1.30 17.78 -12.20
CA ARG A 155 0.33 17.51 -11.12
C ARG A 155 0.70 18.30 -9.86
N PRO A 156 -0.30 18.73 -9.05
CA PRO A 156 -0.08 19.55 -7.84
C PRO A 156 0.70 18.82 -6.74
N ARG A 157 0.66 17.49 -6.74
CA ARG A 157 1.47 16.60 -5.89
C ARG A 157 2.00 15.46 -6.72
N ARG A 158 3.27 15.13 -6.51
CA ARG A 158 3.92 14.04 -7.24
C ARG A 158 4.49 13.03 -6.26
N PHE A 159 4.26 11.76 -6.55
CA PHE A 159 4.74 10.63 -5.76
C PHE A 159 5.52 9.68 -6.64
N ASP A 160 6.50 9.03 -6.05
CA ASP A 160 7.25 7.91 -6.58
C ASP A 160 6.88 6.68 -5.74
N THR A 161 5.81 5.99 -6.14
CA THR A 161 5.14 4.98 -5.35
C THR A 161 5.63 3.58 -5.70
N ARG A 162 6.09 2.83 -4.69
CA ARG A 162 6.33 1.39 -4.75
C ARG A 162 5.05 0.68 -4.33
N PHE A 163 4.55 -0.18 -5.19
CA PHE A 163 3.39 -1.01 -4.92
C PHE A 163 3.82 -2.40 -4.46
N PHE A 164 3.16 -2.89 -3.44
CA PHE A 164 3.39 -4.20 -2.85
C PHE A 164 2.10 -5.00 -2.85
N ILE A 165 2.21 -6.34 -2.82
CA ILE A 165 1.09 -7.27 -2.71
C ILE A 165 1.32 -8.17 -1.49
N THR A 166 0.25 -8.41 -0.72
CA THR A 166 0.24 -9.34 0.40
C THR A 166 -1.12 -10.00 0.56
N SER A 167 -1.17 -11.12 1.30
CA SER A 167 -2.43 -11.67 1.78
C SER A 167 -2.89 -10.98 3.07
N ALA A 168 -4.20 -10.84 3.24
CA ALA A 168 -4.77 -10.36 4.49
C ALA A 168 -4.51 -11.36 5.63
N PRO A 169 -4.10 -10.91 6.83
CA PRO A 169 -4.13 -11.74 8.02
C PRO A 169 -5.56 -12.22 8.31
N LEU A 170 -5.71 -13.53 8.60
CA LEU A 170 -7.04 -14.16 8.74
C LEU A 170 -7.84 -13.63 9.95
N ASN A 171 -7.15 -13.19 11.00
CA ASN A 171 -7.74 -12.85 12.29
C ASN A 171 -7.73 -11.34 12.56
N GLN A 172 -7.70 -10.49 11.53
CA GLN A 172 -7.76 -9.05 11.69
C GLN A 172 -8.98 -8.48 10.95
N LEU A 173 -9.63 -7.53 11.62
CA LEU A 173 -10.71 -6.76 11.03
C LEU A 173 -10.17 -5.44 10.52
N HIS A 174 -10.48 -5.11 9.26
CA HIS A 174 -10.16 -3.78 8.75
C HIS A 174 -11.18 -2.74 9.23
N ARG A 175 -10.69 -1.55 9.49
CA ARG A 175 -11.51 -0.38 9.83
C ARG A 175 -10.80 0.87 9.33
N HIS A 176 -11.47 1.67 8.50
CA HIS A 176 -10.94 2.97 8.09
C HIS A 176 -10.64 3.86 9.32
N ASP A 177 -9.75 4.84 9.17
CA ASP A 177 -9.33 5.72 10.28
C ASP A 177 -10.41 6.74 10.67
N GLY A 178 -11.31 7.08 9.75
CA GLY A 178 -12.38 8.07 9.93
C GLY A 178 -11.90 9.52 9.74
N ALA A 179 -10.63 9.75 9.53
CA ALA A 179 -10.02 11.07 9.29
C ALA A 179 -9.63 11.26 7.83
N GLU A 180 -8.67 10.47 7.33
CA GLU A 180 -8.24 10.51 5.94
C GLU A 180 -9.11 9.64 5.03
N THR A 181 -9.68 8.55 5.57
CA THR A 181 -10.56 7.62 4.88
C THR A 181 -11.93 7.52 5.59
N THR A 182 -12.99 7.41 4.79
CA THR A 182 -14.40 7.42 5.28
C THR A 182 -15.12 6.09 5.09
N GLU A 183 -14.54 5.17 4.33
CA GLU A 183 -15.09 3.86 4.03
C GLU A 183 -13.96 2.87 3.77
N SER A 184 -14.16 1.63 4.17
CA SER A 184 -13.27 0.53 3.80
C SER A 184 -14.10 -0.69 3.40
N LEU A 185 -13.74 -1.34 2.28
CA LEU A 185 -14.47 -2.50 1.78
C LEU A 185 -13.56 -3.50 1.09
N TRP A 186 -14.00 -4.76 1.11
CA TRP A 186 -13.43 -5.81 0.26
C TRP A 186 -14.21 -5.89 -1.04
N ILE A 187 -13.52 -5.91 -2.16
CA ILE A 187 -14.13 -5.94 -3.48
C ILE A 187 -13.24 -6.72 -4.46
N SER A 188 -13.83 -7.52 -5.35
CA SER A 188 -13.04 -8.17 -6.39
C SER A 188 -12.55 -7.15 -7.44
N PRO A 189 -11.38 -7.38 -8.07
CA PRO A 189 -10.88 -6.49 -9.13
C PRO A 189 -11.90 -6.25 -10.23
N THR A 190 -12.58 -7.30 -10.70
CA THR A 190 -13.64 -7.20 -11.72
C THR A 190 -14.74 -6.24 -11.28
N LYS A 191 -15.30 -6.45 -10.08
CA LYS A 191 -16.41 -5.63 -9.58
C LYS A 191 -16.01 -4.17 -9.37
N ALA A 192 -14.77 -3.91 -8.93
CA ALA A 192 -14.27 -2.53 -8.78
C ALA A 192 -14.16 -1.83 -10.14
N LEU A 193 -13.65 -2.52 -11.18
CA LEU A 193 -13.56 -2.00 -12.54
C LEU A 193 -14.94 -1.75 -13.15
N ASP A 194 -15.89 -2.69 -12.99
CA ASP A 194 -17.27 -2.54 -13.47
C ASP A 194 -17.98 -1.36 -12.84
N ARG A 195 -17.87 -1.17 -11.52
CA ARG A 195 -18.43 -0.03 -10.82
C ARG A 195 -17.78 1.30 -11.23
N ASN A 196 -16.47 1.29 -11.49
CA ASN A 196 -15.78 2.48 -12.02
C ASN A 196 -16.29 2.85 -13.41
N ALA A 197 -16.54 1.88 -14.29
CA ALA A 197 -17.11 2.11 -15.62
C ALA A 197 -18.54 2.65 -15.57
N GLN A 198 -19.25 2.49 -14.45
CA GLN A 198 -20.59 3.02 -14.19
C GLN A 198 -20.59 4.34 -13.38
N ASP A 199 -19.43 4.98 -13.22
CA ASP A 199 -19.21 6.21 -12.43
C ASP A 199 -19.60 6.09 -10.93
N ASP A 200 -19.74 4.87 -10.41
CA ASP A 200 -20.12 4.58 -9.01
C ASP A 200 -18.93 4.26 -8.10
N PHE A 201 -17.71 4.17 -8.65
CA PHE A 201 -16.50 3.81 -7.91
C PHE A 201 -15.30 4.59 -8.45
N GLY A 202 -15.24 5.89 -8.12
CA GLY A 202 -14.21 6.77 -8.65
C GLY A 202 -12.81 6.31 -8.25
N MET A 203 -11.91 6.17 -9.23
CA MET A 203 -10.53 5.75 -9.02
C MET A 203 -9.56 6.55 -9.87
N MET A 204 -8.31 6.66 -9.40
CA MET A 204 -7.23 7.22 -10.22
C MET A 204 -6.79 6.23 -11.30
N THR A 205 -6.26 6.75 -12.40
CA THR A 205 -5.73 5.93 -13.50
C THR A 205 -4.74 4.86 -13.02
N VAL A 206 -3.84 5.19 -12.07
CA VAL A 206 -2.90 4.21 -11.52
C VAL A 206 -3.62 3.07 -10.81
N THR A 207 -4.66 3.37 -10.02
CA THR A 207 -5.48 2.36 -9.32
C THR A 207 -6.18 1.45 -10.32
N ILE A 208 -6.78 2.02 -11.38
CA ILE A 208 -7.42 1.26 -12.46
C ILE A 208 -6.42 0.32 -13.13
N LYS A 209 -5.21 0.81 -13.46
CA LYS A 209 -4.17 -0.01 -14.10
C LYS A 209 -3.67 -1.15 -13.20
N GLN A 210 -3.56 -0.92 -11.90
CA GLN A 210 -3.27 -2.00 -10.95
C GLN A 210 -4.39 -3.05 -10.97
N LEU A 211 -5.65 -2.63 -10.89
CA LEU A 211 -6.79 -3.55 -10.93
C LEU A 211 -6.90 -4.34 -12.23
N GLU A 212 -6.64 -3.71 -13.39
CA GLU A 212 -6.58 -4.38 -14.68
C GLU A 212 -5.52 -5.51 -14.69
N THR A 213 -4.36 -5.26 -14.08
CA THR A 213 -3.31 -6.28 -13.94
C THR A 213 -3.71 -7.38 -12.98
N LEU A 214 -4.25 -7.02 -11.80
CA LEU A 214 -4.73 -7.98 -10.80
C LEU A 214 -5.85 -8.87 -11.35
N ASN A 215 -6.74 -8.33 -12.16
CA ASN A 215 -7.87 -9.04 -12.75
C ASN A 215 -7.47 -10.19 -13.71
N GLN A 216 -6.20 -10.27 -14.09
CA GLN A 216 -5.67 -11.38 -14.89
C GLN A 216 -5.48 -12.68 -14.07
N TYR A 217 -5.50 -12.59 -12.73
CA TYR A 217 -5.28 -13.72 -11.82
C TYR A 217 -6.62 -14.21 -11.26
N GLN A 218 -6.88 -15.51 -11.41
CA GLN A 218 -8.18 -16.11 -11.09
C GLN A 218 -8.32 -16.49 -9.61
N SER A 219 -7.24 -16.49 -8.84
CA SER A 219 -7.26 -16.84 -7.42
C SER A 219 -6.19 -16.09 -6.63
N LEU A 220 -6.38 -15.97 -5.31
CA LEU A 220 -5.37 -15.44 -4.40
C LEU A 220 -4.05 -16.19 -4.52
N THR A 221 -4.09 -17.51 -4.63
CA THR A 221 -2.88 -18.34 -4.78
C THR A 221 -2.12 -17.98 -6.05
N SER A 222 -2.80 -17.85 -7.21
CA SER A 222 -2.13 -17.48 -8.47
C SER A 222 -1.53 -16.07 -8.40
N LEU A 223 -2.22 -15.13 -7.75
CA LEU A 223 -1.72 -13.77 -7.54
C LEU A 223 -0.46 -13.77 -6.68
N LEU A 224 -0.47 -14.44 -5.53
CA LEU A 224 0.68 -14.49 -4.61
C LEU A 224 1.86 -15.27 -5.20
N THR A 225 1.59 -16.32 -5.98
CA THR A 225 2.63 -17.07 -6.71
C THR A 225 3.34 -16.16 -7.72
N MET A 226 2.58 -15.37 -8.48
CA MET A 226 3.15 -14.37 -9.39
C MET A 226 3.99 -13.36 -8.60
N ALA A 227 3.44 -12.73 -7.57
CA ALA A 227 4.12 -11.67 -6.83
C ALA A 227 5.42 -12.16 -6.16
N SER A 228 5.40 -13.36 -5.57
CA SER A 228 6.59 -13.96 -4.96
C SER A 228 7.63 -14.44 -5.97
N GLY A 229 7.18 -14.89 -7.15
CA GLY A 229 8.05 -15.37 -8.23
C GLY A 229 8.61 -14.27 -9.15
N GLN A 230 8.13 -13.05 -9.04
CA GLN A 230 8.48 -11.95 -9.92
C GLN A 230 9.98 -11.62 -9.83
N THR A 231 10.62 -11.42 -11.00
CA THR A 231 12.04 -11.09 -11.14
C THR A 231 12.27 -9.80 -11.89
N ASP A 232 11.26 -9.32 -12.63
CA ASP A 232 11.23 -8.04 -13.31
C ASP A 232 10.16 -7.15 -12.65
N PHE A 233 10.54 -5.92 -12.33
CA PHE A 233 9.68 -4.99 -11.58
C PHE A 233 9.36 -3.79 -12.45
N PRO A 234 8.18 -3.77 -13.11
CA PRO A 234 7.80 -2.71 -14.04
C PRO A 234 7.88 -1.33 -13.40
N TYR A 235 8.48 -0.40 -14.15
CA TYR A 235 8.59 1.01 -13.80
C TYR A 235 7.76 1.85 -14.75
N TYR A 236 6.81 2.60 -14.23
CA TYR A 236 5.90 3.45 -14.99
C TYR A 236 6.11 4.92 -14.61
N ALA A 237 6.53 5.73 -15.59
CA ALA A 237 6.65 7.17 -15.47
C ALA A 237 5.89 7.85 -16.63
N PRO A 238 4.54 7.85 -16.59
CA PRO A 238 3.74 8.38 -17.68
C PRO A 238 3.98 9.88 -17.86
N VAL A 239 4.06 10.31 -19.12
CA VAL A 239 4.14 11.72 -19.52
C VAL A 239 2.75 12.16 -19.93
N LEU A 240 2.27 13.30 -19.41
CA LEU A 240 1.01 13.87 -19.88
C LEU A 240 1.15 14.31 -21.33
N PRO A 241 0.14 14.10 -22.18
CA PRO A 241 0.13 14.66 -23.54
C PRO A 241 0.34 16.18 -23.45
N VAL A 242 1.25 16.69 -24.25
CA VAL A 242 1.41 18.14 -24.43
C VAL A 242 0.11 18.62 -25.08
N ALA A 243 -0.63 19.51 -24.43
CA ALA A 243 -1.79 20.14 -25.06
C ALA A 243 -1.29 20.75 -26.40
N PRO A 244 -2.01 20.56 -27.53
CA PRO A 244 -1.66 21.23 -28.77
C PRO A 244 -1.59 22.73 -28.47
N ALA A 245 -0.53 23.37 -28.92
CA ALA A 245 -0.40 24.82 -28.82
C ALA A 245 -1.69 25.43 -29.36
N ALA A 246 -2.35 26.26 -28.55
CA ALA A 246 -3.52 26.99 -29.03
C ALA A 246 -3.08 27.74 -30.28
N GLY A 247 -3.62 27.34 -31.43
CA GLY A 247 -3.35 28.03 -32.68
C GLY A 247 -3.79 29.48 -32.48
N ASN A 248 -2.85 30.39 -32.69
CA ASN A 248 -3.17 31.80 -32.77
C ASN A 248 -4.18 31.99 -33.92
N PRO A 249 -5.24 32.76 -33.74
CA PRO A 249 -6.23 33.07 -34.76
C PRO A 249 -5.61 33.84 -35.94
#